data_7d4235254b9fba13a70a3ace01bba4dc
#
_entry.id   7d4235254b9fba13a70a3ace01bba4dc
#
_cell.length_a   1.000
_cell.length_b   1.000
_cell.length_c   1.000
_cell.angle_alpha   90.00
_cell.angle_beta   90.00
_cell.angle_gamma   90.00
#
_symmetry.space_group_name_H-M   'P 1'
#
loop_
_entity.id
_entity.type
_entity.pdbx_description
1 polymer ?
#
loop_
_entity_poly.entity_id
_entity_poly.type
_entity_poly.pdbx_seq_one_letter_code
_entity_poly.pdbx_strand_id
1 'polypeptide(L)'
;MIKREIYLEKIRDFYDSELIKVIMGIRRCGKSVLLMQIMEELKEKGIKEDHIIYINFEDYDFIEYTDPKKFNELIKSKIKDENKYYLFFDEIQSVIDFEKVINSFRATMNVSIFITVSNSKLLSGEFATYLTGRIISIKMMPFTYAEFLELKKSKNEEINDRTFNEYIEWGGMPLIYNTKNETERKMYLRDLYSAIILKDIVERNKIKDINLLNKIVQFMMENIGGIISSNSIAGYLKNDRVNTTVDTVMNYVEYITSSSIFNKVNRYDIRGKNVMATLEKYYVTDLGLLNLKKSPIEKKIGGRLENIVYNELIARGYEVYIGKTDKGEVDFVIDKFGDRIYIQVADYLSSDEVMKREFGAFNDINDNFPKYVITMDKIDYSQNGIIHLNIEDFLLNKKW
;
A
#
# COMPACT_ATOMS: atom_id res chain seq x y z
N MET A 1 -8.40 19.94 2.78
CA MET A 1 -7.50 18.82 2.33
C MET A 1 -7.00 18.13 3.58
N ILE A 2 -7.04 16.79 3.65
CA ILE A 2 -6.55 16.06 4.84
C ILE A 2 -5.03 15.97 4.77
N LYS A 3 -4.38 16.35 5.87
CA LYS A 3 -2.92 16.29 5.99
C LYS A 3 -2.47 14.83 6.16
N ARG A 4 -1.56 14.38 5.30
CA ARG A 4 -1.05 13.00 5.33
C ARG A 4 0.12 12.88 6.31
N GLU A 5 -0.14 13.22 7.58
CA GLU A 5 0.90 13.37 8.61
C GLU A 5 1.75 12.10 8.80
N ILE A 6 1.14 10.92 8.77
CA ILE A 6 1.83 9.63 8.87
C ILE A 6 2.96 9.44 7.82
N TYR A 7 2.87 10.11 6.68
CA TYR A 7 3.90 10.08 5.63
C TYR A 7 4.81 11.30 5.71
N LEU A 8 4.26 12.48 6.05
CA LEU A 8 5.06 13.69 6.24
C LEU A 8 6.09 13.53 7.35
N GLU A 9 5.73 12.94 8.49
CA GLU A 9 6.66 12.63 9.58
C GLU A 9 7.85 11.78 9.11
N LYS A 10 7.62 10.82 8.24
CA LYS A 10 8.67 9.93 7.72
C LYS A 10 9.62 10.61 6.74
N ILE A 11 9.17 11.65 6.04
CA ILE A 11 9.92 12.24 4.94
C ILE A 11 10.58 13.57 5.29
N ARG A 12 10.12 14.26 6.36
CA ARG A 12 10.64 15.59 6.75
C ARG A 12 12.14 15.64 6.97
N ASP A 13 12.71 14.62 7.61
CA ASP A 13 14.15 14.56 7.87
C ASP A 13 14.98 14.42 6.58
N PHE A 14 14.32 14.07 5.48
CA PHE A 14 14.95 13.87 4.17
C PHE A 14 14.72 15.03 3.20
N TYR A 15 14.03 16.11 3.61
CA TYR A 15 13.75 17.24 2.71
C TYR A 15 15.02 17.80 2.07
N ASP A 16 16.08 17.91 2.82
CA ASP A 16 17.36 18.43 2.37
C ASP A 16 18.40 17.35 1.98
N SER A 17 18.02 16.09 2.09
CA SER A 17 18.88 14.95 1.78
C SER A 17 19.16 14.82 0.28
N GLU A 18 20.35 14.34 -0.07
CA GLU A 18 20.71 13.95 -1.43
C GLU A 18 19.97 12.70 -1.92
N LEU A 19 19.35 11.94 -1.00
CA LEU A 19 18.55 10.78 -1.36
C LEU A 19 17.31 11.20 -2.16
N ILE A 20 17.01 10.47 -3.21
CA ILE A 20 15.78 10.66 -3.99
C ILE A 20 14.60 10.08 -3.19
N LYS A 21 13.59 10.89 -2.92
CA LYS A 21 12.38 10.48 -2.20
C LYS A 21 11.37 9.93 -3.20
N VAL A 22 11.11 8.62 -3.11
CA VAL A 22 10.21 7.89 -4.01
C VAL A 22 8.91 7.58 -3.28
N ILE A 23 7.82 8.21 -3.70
CA ILE A 23 6.48 7.96 -3.15
C ILE A 23 5.76 7.00 -4.07
N MET A 24 5.48 5.80 -3.56
CA MET A 24 4.80 4.73 -4.30
C MET A 24 3.42 4.48 -3.73
N GLY A 25 2.52 4.01 -4.55
CA GLY A 25 1.19 3.59 -4.11
C GLY A 25 0.21 3.45 -5.27
N ILE A 26 -0.89 2.80 -4.99
CA ILE A 26 -1.95 2.57 -5.96
C ILE A 26 -2.42 3.90 -6.60
N ARG A 27 -2.88 3.84 -7.83
CA ARG A 27 -3.48 4.99 -8.53
C ARG A 27 -4.55 5.66 -7.67
N ARG A 28 -4.52 7.01 -7.59
CA ARG A 28 -5.47 7.86 -6.83
C ARG A 28 -5.47 7.70 -5.31
N CYS A 29 -4.44 7.11 -4.69
CA CYS A 29 -4.32 7.09 -3.23
C CYS A 29 -3.88 8.43 -2.60
N GLY A 30 -3.52 9.44 -3.43
CA GLY A 30 -3.17 10.79 -2.97
C GLY A 30 -1.69 11.16 -3.06
N LYS A 31 -0.88 10.48 -3.90
CA LYS A 31 0.56 10.76 -4.06
C LYS A 31 0.84 12.21 -4.45
N SER A 32 0.14 12.74 -5.47
CA SER A 32 0.26 14.13 -5.90
C SER A 32 -0.09 15.12 -4.78
N VAL A 33 -1.11 14.78 -3.97
CA VAL A 33 -1.51 15.59 -2.81
C VAL A 33 -0.41 15.62 -1.75
N LEU A 34 0.28 14.52 -1.51
CA LEU A 34 1.42 14.49 -0.59
C LEU A 34 2.57 15.35 -1.11
N LEU A 35 2.87 15.33 -2.43
CA LEU A 35 3.86 16.25 -3.01
C LEU A 35 3.47 17.72 -2.77
N MET A 36 2.20 18.07 -2.98
CA MET A 36 1.72 19.45 -2.72
C MET A 36 1.88 19.84 -1.26
N GLN A 37 1.58 18.94 -0.32
CA GLN A 37 1.76 19.19 1.11
C GLN A 37 3.23 19.40 1.49
N ILE A 38 4.16 18.64 0.89
CA ILE A 38 5.59 18.85 1.07
C ILE A 38 6.02 20.21 0.53
N MET A 39 5.53 20.60 -0.65
CA MET A 39 5.85 21.93 -1.24
C MET A 39 5.34 23.06 -0.34
N GLU A 40 4.15 22.94 0.25
CA GLU A 40 3.63 23.91 1.21
C GLU A 40 4.50 24.01 2.46
N GLU A 41 4.90 22.88 3.06
CA GLU A 41 5.82 22.88 4.20
C GLU A 41 7.18 23.52 3.88
N LEU A 42 7.70 23.33 2.66
CA LEU A 42 8.93 24.00 2.22
C LEU A 42 8.76 25.51 2.10
N LYS A 43 7.63 25.98 1.56
CA LYS A 43 7.30 27.41 1.49
C LYS A 43 7.15 28.03 2.90
N GLU A 44 6.50 27.31 3.81
CA GLU A 44 6.39 27.72 5.23
C GLU A 44 7.77 27.81 5.92
N LYS A 45 8.74 26.99 5.51
CA LYS A 45 10.14 27.06 5.95
C LYS A 45 10.95 28.19 5.29
N GLY A 46 10.33 28.98 4.42
CA GLY A 46 10.95 30.12 3.77
C GLY A 46 11.66 29.81 2.43
N ILE A 47 11.48 28.62 1.87
CA ILE A 47 11.99 28.32 0.53
C ILE A 47 11.20 29.12 -0.50
N LYS A 48 11.92 29.86 -1.37
CA LYS A 48 11.32 30.67 -2.42
C LYS A 48 10.61 29.80 -3.45
N GLU A 49 9.53 30.32 -4.00
CA GLU A 49 8.71 29.57 -4.96
C GLU A 49 9.46 29.24 -6.25
N ASP A 50 10.37 30.10 -6.71
CA ASP A 50 11.22 29.87 -7.88
C ASP A 50 12.28 28.78 -7.69
N HIS A 51 12.51 28.33 -6.44
CA HIS A 51 13.36 27.19 -6.10
C HIS A 51 12.58 25.88 -5.95
N ILE A 52 11.26 25.88 -6.15
CA ILE A 52 10.40 24.71 -6.11
C ILE A 52 9.89 24.46 -7.53
N ILE A 53 10.34 23.36 -8.15
CA ILE A 53 9.96 22.98 -9.51
C ILE A 53 9.06 21.75 -9.44
N TYR A 54 7.80 21.90 -9.85
CA TYR A 54 6.84 20.81 -9.95
C TYR A 54 6.49 20.52 -11.41
N ILE A 55 6.55 19.25 -11.80
CA ILE A 55 6.14 18.76 -13.12
C ILE A 55 5.28 17.52 -12.93
N ASN A 56 4.08 17.53 -13.50
CA ASN A 56 3.19 16.39 -13.60
C ASN A 56 3.22 15.84 -15.02
N PHE A 57 3.73 14.63 -15.20
CA PHE A 57 3.85 14.00 -16.52
C PHE A 57 2.54 13.38 -17.04
N GLU A 58 1.43 13.47 -16.29
CA GLU A 58 0.07 13.24 -16.84
C GLU A 58 -0.53 14.51 -17.48
N ASP A 59 0.09 15.69 -17.29
CA ASP A 59 -0.33 16.93 -17.92
C ASP A 59 0.17 17.00 -19.36
N TYR A 60 -0.75 17.33 -20.28
CA TYR A 60 -0.47 17.43 -21.72
C TYR A 60 0.61 18.46 -22.06
N ASP A 61 0.72 19.53 -21.28
CA ASP A 61 1.72 20.59 -21.48
C ASP A 61 3.16 20.05 -21.29
N PHE A 62 3.33 18.90 -20.61
CA PHE A 62 4.62 18.26 -20.40
C PHE A 62 4.83 17.00 -21.26
N ILE A 63 3.94 16.68 -22.19
CA ILE A 63 4.03 15.45 -22.99
C ILE A 63 5.32 15.33 -23.80
N GLU A 64 5.83 16.44 -24.33
CA GLU A 64 7.08 16.44 -25.07
C GLU A 64 8.32 16.20 -24.20
N TYR A 65 8.23 16.47 -22.89
CA TYR A 65 9.29 16.26 -21.91
C TYR A 65 9.34 14.84 -21.35
N THR A 66 8.56 13.94 -21.92
CA THR A 66 8.74 12.48 -21.71
C THR A 66 10.00 11.96 -22.45
N ASP A 67 10.55 12.74 -23.39
CA ASP A 67 11.88 12.53 -23.95
C ASP A 67 12.96 12.92 -22.92
N PRO A 68 13.95 12.05 -22.61
CA PRO A 68 14.94 12.29 -21.57
C PRO A 68 15.84 13.50 -21.83
N LYS A 69 16.14 13.83 -23.09
CA LYS A 69 16.97 14.99 -23.44
C LYS A 69 16.22 16.29 -23.22
N LYS A 70 14.98 16.36 -23.72
CA LYS A 70 14.10 17.52 -23.51
C LYS A 70 13.82 17.76 -22.02
N PHE A 71 13.60 16.68 -21.26
CA PHE A 71 13.43 16.77 -19.83
C PHE A 71 14.66 17.36 -19.13
N ASN A 72 15.85 16.88 -19.47
CA ASN A 72 17.09 17.42 -18.95
C ASN A 72 17.30 18.90 -19.29
N GLU A 73 16.99 19.29 -20.54
CA GLU A 73 17.09 20.69 -21.00
C GLU A 73 16.09 21.59 -20.25
N LEU A 74 14.85 21.13 -20.06
CA LEU A 74 13.83 21.86 -19.31
C LEU A 74 14.30 22.16 -17.89
N ILE A 75 14.79 21.15 -17.14
CA ILE A 75 15.21 21.36 -15.77
C ILE A 75 16.41 22.30 -15.70
N LYS A 76 17.40 22.14 -16.59
CA LYS A 76 18.55 23.05 -16.66
C LYS A 76 18.14 24.50 -16.94
N SER A 77 17.13 24.72 -17.77
CA SER A 77 16.64 26.07 -18.07
C SER A 77 15.92 26.74 -16.89
N LYS A 78 15.37 25.95 -15.97
CA LYS A 78 14.67 26.43 -14.77
C LYS A 78 15.61 26.73 -13.61
N ILE A 79 16.77 26.10 -13.52
CA ILE A 79 17.79 26.35 -12.49
C ILE A 79 18.62 27.57 -12.91
N LYS A 80 18.53 28.66 -12.14
CA LYS A 80 19.10 29.97 -12.48
C LYS A 80 20.29 30.37 -11.62
N ASP A 81 20.48 29.73 -10.49
CA ASP A 81 21.56 30.04 -9.53
C ASP A 81 22.09 28.75 -8.86
N GLU A 82 23.05 28.89 -7.97
CA GLU A 82 23.70 27.78 -7.26
C GLU A 82 22.97 27.39 -5.94
N ASN A 83 21.87 28.05 -5.62
CA ASN A 83 21.07 27.71 -4.45
C ASN A 83 20.43 26.33 -4.60
N LYS A 84 19.92 25.80 -3.49
CA LYS A 84 19.26 24.51 -3.50
C LYS A 84 17.88 24.60 -4.14
N TYR A 85 17.61 23.72 -5.10
CA TYR A 85 16.29 23.55 -5.71
C TYR A 85 15.62 22.27 -5.23
N TYR A 86 14.28 22.31 -5.13
CA TYR A 86 13.46 21.17 -4.78
C TYR A 86 12.65 20.77 -6.00
N LEU A 87 12.95 19.56 -6.51
CA LEU A 87 12.36 19.05 -7.74
C LEU A 87 11.29 18.01 -7.42
N PHE A 88 10.10 18.23 -7.91
CA PHE A 88 8.94 17.37 -7.73
C PHE A 88 8.46 16.85 -9.07
N PHE A 89 8.56 15.54 -9.28
CA PHE A 89 8.15 14.88 -10.52
C PHE A 89 7.04 13.88 -10.25
N ASP A 90 5.83 14.23 -10.66
CA ASP A 90 4.65 13.40 -10.48
C ASP A 90 4.48 12.46 -11.68
N GLU A 91 4.20 11.16 -11.40
CA GLU A 91 4.09 10.08 -12.39
C GLU A 91 5.29 9.99 -13.34
N ILE A 92 6.51 10.05 -12.76
CA ILE A 92 7.81 10.12 -13.48
C ILE A 92 8.03 8.94 -14.44
N GLN A 93 7.37 7.80 -14.24
CA GLN A 93 7.50 6.63 -15.12
C GLN A 93 7.02 6.87 -16.55
N SER A 94 6.40 8.00 -16.83
CA SER A 94 6.05 8.43 -18.19
C SER A 94 7.27 8.88 -18.98
N VAL A 95 8.36 9.25 -18.31
CA VAL A 95 9.63 9.66 -18.93
C VAL A 95 10.47 8.42 -19.26
N ILE A 96 10.96 8.34 -20.49
CA ILE A 96 11.84 7.25 -20.91
C ILE A 96 13.19 7.37 -20.18
N ASP A 97 13.72 6.25 -19.66
CA ASP A 97 15.03 6.23 -18.96
C ASP A 97 15.15 7.28 -17.84
N PHE A 98 14.04 7.64 -17.18
CA PHE A 98 14.01 8.70 -16.17
C PHE A 98 15.02 8.49 -15.04
N GLU A 99 15.34 7.26 -14.69
CA GLU A 99 16.32 6.91 -13.65
C GLU A 99 17.71 7.43 -13.96
N LYS A 100 18.10 7.45 -15.23
CA LYS A 100 19.40 8.02 -15.68
C LYS A 100 19.39 9.53 -15.56
N VAL A 101 18.27 10.17 -15.93
CA VAL A 101 18.11 11.62 -15.90
C VAL A 101 18.11 12.15 -14.47
N ILE A 102 17.27 11.59 -13.59
CA ILE A 102 17.21 12.05 -12.18
C ILE A 102 18.49 11.75 -11.40
N ASN A 103 19.17 10.63 -11.70
CA ASN A 103 20.49 10.37 -11.11
C ASN A 103 21.53 11.38 -11.60
N SER A 104 21.47 11.83 -12.86
CA SER A 104 22.30 12.92 -13.37
C SER A 104 22.03 14.23 -12.62
N PHE A 105 20.76 14.63 -12.42
CA PHE A 105 20.43 15.81 -11.63
C PHE A 105 21.01 15.75 -10.22
N ARG A 106 20.79 14.61 -9.52
CA ARG A 106 21.34 14.38 -8.19
C ARG A 106 22.87 14.53 -8.13
N ALA A 107 23.58 14.05 -9.16
CA ALA A 107 25.04 14.03 -9.19
C ALA A 107 25.68 15.36 -9.58
N THR A 108 24.96 16.22 -10.32
CA THR A 108 25.55 17.40 -10.97
C THR A 108 24.95 18.72 -10.51
N MET A 109 23.88 18.71 -9.73
CA MET A 109 23.15 19.91 -9.33
C MET A 109 22.92 19.91 -7.81
N ASN A 110 22.77 21.10 -7.24
CA ASN A 110 22.38 21.26 -5.83
C ASN A 110 20.84 21.12 -5.70
N VAL A 111 20.34 19.89 -5.71
CA VAL A 111 18.91 19.60 -5.74
C VAL A 111 18.49 18.58 -4.69
N SER A 112 17.23 18.69 -4.29
CA SER A 112 16.50 17.68 -3.53
C SER A 112 15.36 17.16 -4.40
N ILE A 113 15.26 15.83 -4.64
CA ILE A 113 14.38 15.23 -5.63
C ILE A 113 13.29 14.40 -4.95
N PHE A 114 12.04 14.66 -5.33
CA PHE A 114 10.84 13.93 -4.94
C PHE A 114 10.14 13.41 -6.18
N ILE A 115 9.83 12.12 -6.21
CA ILE A 115 9.15 11.51 -7.34
C ILE A 115 7.98 10.68 -6.88
N THR A 116 6.93 10.59 -7.70
CA THR A 116 5.85 9.62 -7.51
C THR A 116 5.87 8.58 -8.61
N VAL A 117 5.47 7.37 -8.22
CA VAL A 117 5.27 6.24 -9.14
C VAL A 117 4.04 5.44 -8.75
N SER A 118 3.27 4.99 -9.73
CA SER A 118 2.08 4.15 -9.51
C SER A 118 2.37 2.64 -9.56
N ASN A 119 3.64 2.25 -9.82
CA ASN A 119 4.04 0.86 -9.95
C ASN A 119 5.26 0.53 -9.09
N SER A 120 5.12 -0.47 -8.23
CA SER A 120 6.20 -0.93 -7.35
C SER A 120 7.33 -1.68 -8.09
N LYS A 121 7.07 -2.23 -9.31
CA LYS A 121 8.08 -2.91 -10.12
C LYS A 121 9.22 -1.98 -10.55
N LEU A 122 8.97 -0.68 -10.57
CA LEU A 122 10.01 0.31 -10.87
C LEU A 122 11.15 0.31 -9.85
N LEU A 123 10.96 -0.22 -8.64
CA LEU A 123 12.03 -0.39 -7.65
C LEU A 123 12.82 -1.70 -7.84
N SER A 124 12.50 -2.50 -8.84
CA SER A 124 13.23 -3.71 -9.23
C SER A 124 13.88 -3.53 -10.61
N GLY A 125 14.81 -4.39 -10.96
CA GLY A 125 15.46 -4.36 -12.28
C GLY A 125 16.44 -3.18 -12.45
N GLU A 126 16.37 -2.51 -13.59
CA GLU A 126 17.33 -1.43 -13.93
C GLU A 126 17.26 -0.24 -12.99
N PHE A 127 16.05 0.14 -12.54
CA PHE A 127 15.86 1.21 -11.56
C PHE A 127 16.62 0.93 -10.26
N ALA A 128 16.50 -0.30 -9.74
CA ALA A 128 17.24 -0.71 -8.56
C ALA A 128 18.75 -0.61 -8.81
N THR A 129 19.24 -1.02 -9.97
CA THR A 129 20.66 -0.99 -10.31
C THR A 129 21.22 0.42 -10.32
N TYR A 130 20.53 1.39 -10.92
CA TYR A 130 21.00 2.77 -11.01
C TYR A 130 20.88 3.58 -9.72
N LEU A 131 19.88 3.29 -8.89
CA LEU A 131 19.52 4.10 -7.75
C LEU A 131 19.69 3.40 -6.40
N THR A 132 20.20 2.16 -6.36
CA THR A 132 20.48 1.43 -5.11
C THR A 132 21.37 2.28 -4.19
N GLY A 133 20.95 2.40 -2.92
CA GLY A 133 21.63 3.22 -1.91
C GLY A 133 21.46 4.74 -2.09
N ARG A 134 20.67 5.19 -3.08
CA ARG A 134 20.45 6.61 -3.39
C ARG A 134 19.00 7.05 -3.26
N ILE A 135 18.14 6.15 -2.84
CA ILE A 135 16.70 6.40 -2.68
C ILE A 135 16.24 6.13 -1.26
N ILE A 136 15.18 6.82 -0.87
CA ILE A 136 14.29 6.43 0.21
C ILE A 136 12.89 6.24 -0.38
N SER A 137 12.28 5.10 -0.10
CA SER A 137 10.98 4.76 -0.64
C SER A 137 9.89 4.79 0.43
N ILE A 138 8.77 5.41 0.11
CA ILE A 138 7.60 5.50 0.97
C ILE A 138 6.43 4.86 0.24
N LYS A 139 5.90 3.79 0.82
CA LYS A 139 4.69 3.13 0.32
C LYS A 139 3.47 3.83 0.90
N MET A 140 2.75 4.52 0.05
CA MET A 140 1.55 5.27 0.40
C MET A 140 0.30 4.42 0.19
N MET A 141 -0.48 4.26 1.27
CA MET A 141 -1.78 3.61 1.27
C MET A 141 -2.90 4.65 1.05
N PRO A 142 -4.11 4.24 0.64
CA PRO A 142 -5.32 5.06 0.77
C PRO A 142 -5.48 5.60 2.20
N PHE A 143 -6.52 6.36 2.49
CA PHE A 143 -6.72 6.85 3.86
C PHE A 143 -6.76 5.71 4.87
N THR A 144 -5.98 5.86 5.94
CA THR A 144 -6.14 5.06 7.16
C THR A 144 -7.48 5.39 7.84
N TYR A 145 -7.92 4.55 8.77
CA TYR A 145 -9.14 4.84 9.51
C TYR A 145 -9.07 6.18 10.27
N ALA A 146 -7.93 6.51 10.85
CA ALA A 146 -7.72 7.80 11.50
C ALA A 146 -7.88 8.99 10.52
N GLU A 147 -7.29 8.91 9.33
CA GLU A 147 -7.42 9.94 8.28
C GLU A 147 -8.85 10.02 7.74
N PHE A 148 -9.56 8.89 7.65
CA PHE A 148 -10.98 8.87 7.31
C PHE A 148 -11.83 9.59 8.35
N LEU A 149 -11.57 9.39 9.66
CA LEU A 149 -12.27 10.12 10.70
C LEU A 149 -11.96 11.63 10.67
N GLU A 150 -10.71 12.01 10.38
CA GLU A 150 -10.35 13.42 10.18
C GLU A 150 -11.10 14.04 9.00
N LEU A 151 -11.27 13.28 7.91
CA LEU A 151 -12.07 13.72 6.77
C LEU A 151 -13.53 13.97 7.17
N LYS A 152 -14.15 13.03 7.88
CA LYS A 152 -15.54 13.19 8.37
C LYS A 152 -15.67 14.43 9.27
N LYS A 153 -14.76 14.63 10.21
CA LYS A 153 -14.71 15.82 11.07
C LYS A 153 -14.61 17.11 10.24
N SER A 154 -13.74 17.12 9.22
CA SER A 154 -13.57 18.29 8.35
C SER A 154 -14.80 18.66 7.53
N LYS A 155 -15.70 17.70 7.31
CA LYS A 155 -16.99 17.86 6.62
C LYS A 155 -18.17 18.07 7.58
N ASN A 156 -17.93 18.11 8.88
CA ASN A 156 -18.95 18.13 9.93
C ASN A 156 -19.93 16.93 9.84
N GLU A 157 -19.45 15.78 9.39
CA GLU A 157 -20.22 14.54 9.35
C GLU A 157 -20.18 13.84 10.71
N GLU A 158 -21.29 13.19 11.08
CA GLU A 158 -21.41 12.46 12.34
C GLU A 158 -20.51 11.23 12.36
N ILE A 159 -19.84 11.02 13.50
CA ILE A 159 -19.05 9.83 13.83
C ILE A 159 -19.81 9.03 14.88
N ASN A 160 -20.21 7.82 14.54
CA ASN A 160 -20.99 6.92 15.40
C ASN A 160 -20.58 5.45 15.19
N ASP A 161 -21.26 4.52 15.86
CA ASP A 161 -20.96 3.07 15.80
C ASP A 161 -21.02 2.45 14.39
N ARG A 162 -21.61 3.13 13.40
CA ARG A 162 -21.66 2.67 12.00
C ARG A 162 -20.47 3.15 11.18
N THR A 163 -19.68 4.09 11.70
CA THR A 163 -18.59 4.74 10.97
C THR A 163 -17.50 3.74 10.58
N PHE A 164 -17.17 2.82 11.47
CA PHE A 164 -16.19 1.77 11.15
C PHE A 164 -16.70 0.81 10.07
N ASN A 165 -18.00 0.45 10.12
CA ASN A 165 -18.62 -0.37 9.07
C ASN A 165 -18.63 0.34 7.71
N GLU A 166 -18.82 1.66 7.69
CA GLU A 166 -18.69 2.47 6.47
C GLU A 166 -17.29 2.38 5.89
N TYR A 167 -16.26 2.45 6.72
CA TYR A 167 -14.87 2.30 6.29
C TYR A 167 -14.56 0.88 5.77
N ILE A 168 -15.07 -0.17 6.43
CA ILE A 168 -14.97 -1.55 5.96
C ILE A 168 -15.65 -1.72 4.59
N GLU A 169 -16.79 -1.07 4.37
CA GLU A 169 -17.57 -1.21 3.14
C GLU A 169 -16.95 -0.47 1.97
N TRP A 170 -16.53 0.78 2.18
CA TRP A 170 -16.12 1.68 1.10
C TRP A 170 -14.61 1.86 0.96
N GLY A 171 -13.82 1.44 1.95
CA GLY A 171 -12.37 1.57 1.95
C GLY A 171 -11.88 3.00 2.22
N GLY A 172 -10.61 3.24 1.90
CA GLY A 172 -9.91 4.50 2.17
C GLY A 172 -9.59 5.34 0.94
N MET A 173 -10.14 5.02 -0.26
CA MET A 173 -9.85 5.82 -1.46
C MET A 173 -10.38 7.25 -1.30
N PRO A 174 -9.48 8.30 -1.35
CA PRO A 174 -9.86 9.66 -0.95
C PRO A 174 -11.07 10.23 -1.70
N LEU A 175 -11.14 10.02 -3.03
CA LEU A 175 -12.18 10.62 -3.87
C LEU A 175 -13.56 9.98 -3.70
N ILE A 176 -13.65 8.77 -3.10
CA ILE A 176 -14.94 8.12 -2.87
C ILE A 176 -15.83 8.93 -1.92
N TYR A 177 -15.20 9.65 -1.00
CA TYR A 177 -15.88 10.48 -0.02
C TYR A 177 -16.30 11.86 -0.54
N ASN A 178 -16.02 12.16 -1.82
CA ASN A 178 -16.55 13.34 -2.51
C ASN A 178 -17.81 13.03 -3.33
N THR A 179 -18.22 11.76 -3.36
CA THR A 179 -19.46 11.33 -4.03
C THR A 179 -20.68 11.56 -3.14
N LYS A 180 -21.85 11.76 -3.76
CA LYS A 180 -23.09 12.14 -3.06
C LYS A 180 -23.88 10.95 -2.52
N ASN A 181 -23.73 9.77 -3.12
CA ASN A 181 -24.53 8.60 -2.81
C ASN A 181 -23.80 7.28 -3.17
N GLU A 182 -24.35 6.15 -2.74
CA GLU A 182 -23.77 4.84 -2.99
C GLU A 182 -23.62 4.48 -4.48
N THR A 183 -24.53 4.93 -5.32
CA THR A 183 -24.47 4.65 -6.76
C THR A 183 -23.23 5.31 -7.36
N GLU A 184 -22.97 6.57 -7.02
CA GLU A 184 -21.77 7.29 -7.45
C GLU A 184 -20.49 6.64 -6.88
N ARG A 185 -20.51 6.19 -5.62
CA ARG A 185 -19.40 5.44 -5.01
C ARG A 185 -19.07 4.18 -5.80
N LYS A 186 -20.07 3.38 -6.12
CA LYS A 186 -19.93 2.14 -6.92
C LYS A 186 -19.42 2.42 -8.32
N MET A 187 -19.94 3.46 -8.99
CA MET A 187 -19.46 3.88 -10.32
C MET A 187 -17.99 4.30 -10.25
N TYR A 188 -17.62 5.17 -9.33
CA TYR A 188 -16.24 5.62 -9.16
C TYR A 188 -15.27 4.45 -8.92
N LEU A 189 -15.62 3.53 -8.01
CA LEU A 189 -14.77 2.36 -7.73
C LEU A 189 -14.63 1.44 -8.95
N ARG A 190 -15.71 1.24 -9.74
CA ARG A 190 -15.66 0.46 -10.99
C ARG A 190 -14.72 1.10 -12.00
N ASP A 191 -14.81 2.41 -12.18
CA ASP A 191 -13.96 3.15 -13.11
C ASP A 191 -12.49 3.11 -12.65
N LEU A 192 -12.24 3.29 -11.35
CA LEU A 192 -10.90 3.17 -10.78
C LEU A 192 -10.33 1.75 -10.97
N TYR A 193 -11.11 0.71 -10.65
CA TYR A 193 -10.71 -0.68 -10.87
C TYR A 193 -10.38 -0.93 -12.34
N SER A 194 -11.25 -0.49 -13.25
CA SER A 194 -11.05 -0.64 -14.69
C SER A 194 -9.78 0.08 -15.16
N ALA A 195 -9.52 1.29 -14.65
CA ALA A 195 -8.30 2.03 -14.98
C ALA A 195 -7.03 1.31 -14.49
N ILE A 196 -7.05 0.73 -13.28
CA ILE A 196 -5.91 -0.05 -12.76
C ILE A 196 -5.69 -1.29 -13.63
N ILE A 197 -6.76 -2.06 -13.91
CA ILE A 197 -6.63 -3.28 -14.73
C ILE A 197 -6.13 -2.94 -16.12
N LEU A 198 -6.72 -1.98 -16.82
CA LEU A 198 -6.39 -1.68 -18.20
C LEU A 198 -5.05 -0.95 -18.35
N LYS A 199 -4.85 0.16 -17.63
CA LYS A 199 -3.66 0.99 -17.81
C LYS A 199 -2.43 0.44 -17.08
N ASP A 200 -2.62 0.07 -15.79
CA ASP A 200 -1.46 -0.26 -14.93
C ASP A 200 -1.05 -1.73 -15.06
N ILE A 201 -1.94 -2.63 -15.55
CA ILE A 201 -1.63 -4.04 -15.73
C ILE A 201 -1.59 -4.42 -17.22
N VAL A 202 -2.70 -4.27 -17.95
CA VAL A 202 -2.83 -4.79 -19.34
C VAL A 202 -1.91 -4.04 -20.31
N GLU A 203 -2.04 -2.71 -20.41
CA GLU A 203 -1.25 -1.91 -21.36
C GLU A 203 0.24 -2.00 -21.06
N ARG A 204 0.59 -1.85 -19.78
CA ARG A 204 2.00 -1.84 -19.34
C ARG A 204 2.72 -3.16 -19.58
N ASN A 205 2.06 -4.30 -19.35
CA ASN A 205 2.65 -5.62 -19.51
C ASN A 205 2.26 -6.28 -20.84
N LYS A 206 1.55 -5.55 -21.72
CA LYS A 206 1.10 -6.02 -23.04
C LYS A 206 0.32 -7.35 -22.96
N ILE A 207 -0.56 -7.46 -21.94
CA ILE A 207 -1.34 -8.66 -21.70
C ILE A 207 -2.36 -8.86 -22.81
N LYS A 208 -2.37 -10.05 -23.40
CA LYS A 208 -3.31 -10.43 -24.48
C LYS A 208 -4.58 -11.07 -23.95
N ASP A 209 -4.48 -11.89 -22.91
CA ASP A 209 -5.63 -12.60 -22.32
C ASP A 209 -6.15 -11.88 -21.06
N ILE A 210 -7.06 -10.93 -21.30
CA ILE A 210 -7.71 -10.16 -20.24
C ILE A 210 -8.68 -11.03 -19.43
N ASN A 211 -9.28 -12.07 -20.04
CA ASN A 211 -10.20 -12.97 -19.33
C ASN A 211 -9.45 -13.79 -18.29
N LEU A 212 -8.28 -14.33 -18.66
CA LEU A 212 -7.42 -15.02 -17.70
C LEU A 212 -7.01 -14.09 -16.54
N LEU A 213 -6.60 -12.86 -16.85
CA LEU A 213 -6.27 -11.86 -15.84
C LEU A 213 -7.43 -11.64 -14.85
N ASN A 214 -8.64 -11.41 -15.36
CA ASN A 214 -9.81 -11.18 -14.52
C ASN A 214 -10.14 -12.37 -13.62
N LYS A 215 -9.99 -13.60 -14.10
CA LYS A 215 -10.21 -14.81 -13.30
C LYS A 215 -9.18 -14.95 -12.18
N ILE A 216 -7.91 -14.64 -12.46
CA ILE A 216 -6.85 -14.65 -11.45
C ILE A 216 -7.13 -13.58 -10.37
N VAL A 217 -7.45 -12.36 -10.79
CA VAL A 217 -7.81 -11.27 -9.85
C VAL A 217 -9.02 -11.66 -8.99
N GLN A 218 -10.05 -12.26 -9.59
CA GLN A 218 -11.23 -12.72 -8.85
C GLN A 218 -10.85 -13.77 -7.81
N PHE A 219 -10.08 -14.80 -8.20
CA PHE A 219 -9.60 -15.81 -7.26
C PHE A 219 -8.83 -15.19 -6.08
N MET A 220 -7.92 -14.24 -6.36
CA MET A 220 -7.16 -13.55 -5.32
C MET A 220 -8.07 -12.75 -4.38
N MET A 221 -9.10 -12.08 -4.90
CA MET A 221 -10.06 -11.33 -4.08
C MET A 221 -10.95 -12.24 -3.21
N GLU A 222 -11.34 -13.41 -3.71
CA GLU A 222 -12.13 -14.39 -2.97
C GLU A 222 -11.35 -15.05 -1.83
N ASN A 223 -10.01 -15.11 -1.96
CA ASN A 223 -9.12 -15.78 -1.01
C ASN A 223 -8.24 -14.81 -0.20
N ILE A 224 -8.70 -13.58 0.04
CA ILE A 224 -8.04 -12.60 0.89
C ILE A 224 -7.80 -13.17 2.30
N GLY A 225 -6.59 -12.98 2.83
CA GLY A 225 -6.16 -13.52 4.14
C GLY A 225 -5.85 -15.02 4.12
N GLY A 226 -6.12 -15.71 3.01
CA GLY A 226 -5.75 -17.10 2.81
C GLY A 226 -4.37 -17.27 2.17
N ILE A 227 -3.77 -18.44 2.39
CA ILE A 227 -2.53 -18.82 1.69
C ILE A 227 -2.86 -19.10 0.21
N ILE A 228 -2.17 -18.40 -0.67
CA ILE A 228 -2.32 -18.55 -2.12
C ILE A 228 -0.97 -18.97 -2.73
N SER A 229 -1.01 -19.94 -3.65
CA SER A 229 0.12 -20.30 -4.49
C SER A 229 -0.26 -20.27 -5.97
N SER A 230 0.70 -20.09 -6.86
CA SER A 230 0.44 -20.17 -8.31
C SER A 230 -0.12 -21.53 -8.72
N ASN A 231 0.26 -22.60 -8.01
CA ASN A 231 -0.31 -23.95 -8.21
C ASN A 231 -1.80 -24.00 -7.82
N SER A 232 -2.21 -23.37 -6.71
CA SER A 232 -3.61 -23.35 -6.30
C SER A 232 -4.48 -22.54 -7.27
N ILE A 233 -3.96 -21.43 -7.78
CA ILE A 233 -4.63 -20.64 -8.83
C ILE A 233 -4.75 -21.46 -10.12
N ALA A 234 -3.67 -22.10 -10.59
CA ALA A 234 -3.68 -22.91 -11.79
C ALA A 234 -4.66 -24.11 -11.67
N GLY A 235 -4.72 -24.74 -10.48
CA GLY A 235 -5.69 -25.79 -10.19
C GLY A 235 -7.15 -25.30 -10.26
N TYR A 236 -7.45 -24.15 -9.69
CA TYR A 236 -8.75 -23.49 -9.80
C TYR A 236 -9.14 -23.23 -11.26
N LEU A 237 -8.23 -22.62 -12.03
CA LEU A 237 -8.45 -22.29 -13.42
C LEU A 237 -8.69 -23.55 -14.28
N LYS A 238 -7.96 -24.64 -14.00
CA LYS A 238 -8.16 -25.93 -14.67
C LYS A 238 -9.55 -26.50 -14.39
N ASN A 239 -10.04 -26.40 -13.16
CA ASN A 239 -11.40 -26.82 -12.81
C ASN A 239 -12.47 -25.99 -13.55
N ASP A 240 -12.18 -24.71 -13.78
CA ASP A 240 -13.01 -23.80 -14.59
C ASP A 240 -12.75 -23.90 -16.10
N ARG A 241 -12.12 -24.99 -16.55
CA ARG A 241 -11.79 -25.31 -17.95
C ARG A 241 -10.93 -24.27 -18.68
N VAL A 242 -10.14 -23.50 -17.91
CA VAL A 242 -9.15 -22.57 -18.48
C VAL A 242 -7.80 -23.28 -18.57
N ASN A 243 -7.28 -23.41 -19.79
CA ASN A 243 -5.97 -24.01 -20.01
C ASN A 243 -4.87 -22.96 -19.83
N THR A 244 -4.04 -23.12 -18.80
CA THR A 244 -2.91 -22.23 -18.50
C THR A 244 -1.78 -22.99 -17.82
N THR A 245 -0.59 -22.43 -17.80
CA THR A 245 0.57 -22.97 -17.09
C THR A 245 0.79 -22.25 -15.78
N VAL A 246 1.47 -22.89 -14.82
CA VAL A 246 1.85 -22.27 -13.54
C VAL A 246 2.73 -21.04 -13.78
N ASP A 247 3.67 -21.09 -14.74
CA ASP A 247 4.55 -19.97 -15.07
C ASP A 247 3.75 -18.76 -15.60
N THR A 248 2.73 -19.01 -16.43
CA THR A 248 1.83 -17.95 -16.88
C THR A 248 1.11 -17.30 -15.69
N VAL A 249 0.59 -18.11 -14.77
CA VAL A 249 -0.05 -17.62 -13.54
C VAL A 249 0.92 -16.80 -12.69
N MET A 250 2.17 -17.26 -12.50
CA MET A 250 3.20 -16.53 -11.76
C MET A 250 3.44 -15.15 -12.37
N ASN A 251 3.59 -15.04 -13.67
CA ASN A 251 3.77 -13.77 -14.37
C ASN A 251 2.56 -12.82 -14.15
N TYR A 252 1.34 -13.35 -14.27
CA TYR A 252 0.13 -12.54 -14.05
C TYR A 252 0.02 -12.05 -12.60
N VAL A 253 0.32 -12.90 -11.61
CA VAL A 253 0.35 -12.52 -10.20
C VAL A 253 1.41 -11.41 -9.96
N GLU A 254 2.58 -11.51 -10.60
CA GLU A 254 3.60 -10.45 -10.53
C GLU A 254 3.09 -9.14 -11.13
N TYR A 255 2.42 -9.17 -12.28
CA TYR A 255 1.84 -7.97 -12.89
C TYR A 255 0.75 -7.34 -12.02
N ILE A 256 -0.11 -8.17 -11.42
CA ILE A 256 -1.17 -7.73 -10.50
C ILE A 256 -0.56 -7.06 -9.27
N THR A 257 0.41 -7.69 -8.62
CA THR A 257 1.05 -7.13 -7.41
C THR A 257 1.86 -5.88 -7.71
N SER A 258 2.50 -5.81 -8.88
CA SER A 258 3.25 -4.62 -9.29
C SER A 258 2.37 -3.38 -9.46
N SER A 259 1.10 -3.53 -9.81
CA SER A 259 0.13 -2.42 -9.89
C SER A 259 -0.30 -1.86 -8.53
N SER A 260 0.16 -2.46 -7.45
CA SER A 260 -0.20 -2.12 -6.08
C SER A 260 -1.69 -2.31 -5.73
N ILE A 261 -2.47 -3.03 -6.53
CA ILE A 261 -3.86 -3.41 -6.17
C ILE A 261 -3.86 -4.48 -5.08
N PHE A 262 -2.87 -5.39 -5.12
CA PHE A 262 -2.60 -6.36 -4.07
C PHE A 262 -1.17 -6.18 -3.54
N ASN A 263 -1.03 -6.47 -2.26
CA ASN A 263 0.24 -6.54 -1.58
C ASN A 263 0.55 -7.99 -1.25
N LYS A 264 1.69 -8.46 -1.71
CA LYS A 264 2.22 -9.78 -1.40
C LYS A 264 2.89 -9.77 -0.03
N VAL A 265 2.60 -10.76 0.82
CA VAL A 265 3.20 -10.91 2.14
C VAL A 265 3.83 -12.29 2.24
N ASN A 266 5.13 -12.30 2.50
CA ASN A 266 5.90 -13.52 2.66
C ASN A 266 5.68 -14.13 4.04
N ARG A 267 5.91 -15.43 4.15
CA ARG A 267 5.92 -16.12 5.43
C ARG A 267 7.28 -15.99 6.10
N TYR A 268 7.26 -15.92 7.42
CA TYR A 268 8.43 -15.95 8.28
C TYR A 268 8.37 -17.17 9.19
N ASP A 269 9.37 -18.04 9.08
CA ASP A 269 9.52 -19.16 10.01
C ASP A 269 10.05 -18.63 11.34
N ILE A 270 9.17 -18.60 12.36
CA ILE A 270 9.50 -18.01 13.67
C ILE A 270 10.62 -18.80 14.35
N ARG A 271 10.61 -20.12 14.21
CA ARG A 271 11.63 -20.99 14.80
C ARG A 271 12.95 -20.97 14.02
N GLY A 272 12.85 -21.07 12.69
CA GLY A 272 14.01 -21.05 11.79
C GLY A 272 14.59 -19.64 11.59
N LYS A 273 13.89 -18.59 12.00
CA LYS A 273 14.27 -17.17 11.88
C LYS A 273 14.64 -16.76 10.46
N ASN A 274 13.87 -17.25 9.47
CA ASN A 274 14.10 -16.97 8.06
C ASN A 274 12.80 -16.70 7.30
N VAL A 275 12.90 -15.83 6.26
CA VAL A 275 11.80 -15.56 5.35
C VAL A 275 11.66 -16.70 4.36
N MET A 276 10.44 -17.19 4.19
CA MET A 276 10.12 -18.28 3.26
C MET A 276 9.69 -17.72 1.90
N ALA A 277 10.16 -18.34 0.82
CA ALA A 277 9.90 -17.90 -0.54
C ALA A 277 8.59 -18.46 -1.15
N THR A 278 7.81 -19.24 -0.38
CA THR A 278 6.62 -19.95 -0.89
C THR A 278 5.44 -19.83 0.06
N LEU A 279 4.24 -20.00 -0.46
CA LEU A 279 2.98 -19.98 0.30
C LEU A 279 2.70 -18.61 0.92
N GLU A 280 2.59 -17.60 0.07
CA GLU A 280 2.33 -16.22 0.45
C GLU A 280 0.84 -15.95 0.73
N LYS A 281 0.54 -14.89 1.50
CA LYS A 281 -0.78 -14.26 1.53
C LYS A 281 -0.79 -12.99 0.69
N TYR A 282 -1.99 -12.60 0.29
CA TYR A 282 -2.20 -11.38 -0.48
C TYR A 282 -3.30 -10.55 0.17
N TYR A 283 -3.04 -9.26 0.35
CA TYR A 283 -3.99 -8.30 0.88
C TYR A 283 -4.28 -7.22 -0.16
N VAL A 284 -5.55 -6.86 -0.29
CA VAL A 284 -5.95 -5.78 -1.19
C VAL A 284 -5.58 -4.43 -0.57
N THR A 285 -5.12 -3.52 -1.39
CA THR A 285 -4.72 -2.18 -0.92
C THR A 285 -5.92 -1.36 -0.44
N ASP A 286 -7.12 -1.64 -0.95
CA ASP A 286 -8.35 -0.93 -0.56
C ASP A 286 -9.57 -1.86 -0.53
N LEU A 287 -10.31 -1.85 0.58
CA LEU A 287 -11.47 -2.72 0.76
C LEU A 287 -12.65 -2.34 -0.14
N GLY A 288 -12.78 -1.08 -0.54
CA GLY A 288 -13.81 -0.66 -1.49
C GLY A 288 -13.67 -1.38 -2.84
N LEU A 289 -12.43 -1.57 -3.30
CA LEU A 289 -12.15 -2.35 -4.52
C LEU A 289 -12.48 -3.85 -4.34
N LEU A 290 -12.22 -4.40 -3.15
CA LEU A 290 -12.60 -5.78 -2.82
C LEU A 290 -14.11 -5.99 -2.88
N ASN A 291 -14.86 -5.06 -2.30
CA ASN A 291 -16.32 -5.15 -2.17
C ASN A 291 -17.06 -5.04 -3.51
N LEU A 292 -16.43 -4.48 -4.55
CA LEU A 292 -16.99 -4.48 -5.92
C LEU A 292 -17.14 -5.87 -6.52
N LYS A 293 -16.31 -6.82 -6.10
CA LYS A 293 -16.21 -8.16 -6.71
C LYS A 293 -16.86 -9.26 -5.87
N LYS A 294 -17.13 -8.99 -4.59
CA LYS A 294 -17.76 -9.99 -3.70
C LYS A 294 -19.29 -9.98 -3.84
N SER A 295 -19.85 -11.18 -3.88
CA SER A 295 -21.28 -11.38 -3.70
C SER A 295 -21.72 -10.89 -2.31
N PRO A 296 -22.92 -10.30 -2.17
CA PRO A 296 -23.47 -9.91 -0.85
C PRO A 296 -23.56 -11.07 0.15
N ILE A 297 -23.55 -12.32 -0.35
CA ILE A 297 -23.71 -13.54 0.44
C ILE A 297 -22.38 -13.99 1.10
N GLU A 298 -21.23 -13.60 0.58
CA GLU A 298 -19.90 -14.09 1.01
C GLU A 298 -19.17 -13.11 1.95
N LYS A 299 -19.86 -12.52 2.89
CA LYS A 299 -19.25 -11.59 3.86
C LYS A 299 -18.52 -12.33 4.99
N LYS A 300 -17.42 -13.02 4.70
CA LYS A 300 -16.47 -13.37 5.76
C LYS A 300 -15.79 -12.08 6.23
N ILE A 301 -16.11 -11.64 7.44
CA ILE A 301 -15.60 -10.39 8.03
C ILE A 301 -14.11 -10.55 8.39
N GLY A 302 -13.68 -11.72 8.88
CA GLY A 302 -12.33 -11.97 9.39
C GLY A 302 -11.19 -11.58 8.42
N GLY A 303 -11.23 -12.06 7.18
CA GLY A 303 -10.24 -11.68 6.20
C GLY A 303 -10.21 -10.18 5.85
N ARG A 304 -11.30 -9.43 6.15
CA ARG A 304 -11.34 -7.98 5.96
C ARG A 304 -10.68 -7.24 7.13
N LEU A 305 -10.91 -7.68 8.36
CA LEU A 305 -10.25 -7.10 9.53
C LEU A 305 -8.74 -7.34 9.47
N GLU A 306 -8.33 -8.56 9.11
CA GLU A 306 -6.93 -8.89 8.87
C GLU A 306 -6.32 -7.97 7.80
N ASN A 307 -7.05 -7.73 6.68
CA ASN A 307 -6.61 -6.80 5.64
C ASN A 307 -6.49 -5.34 6.12
N ILE A 308 -7.41 -4.87 6.97
CA ILE A 308 -7.35 -3.52 7.55
C ILE A 308 -6.12 -3.39 8.45
N VAL A 309 -5.90 -4.35 9.33
CA VAL A 309 -4.72 -4.37 10.21
C VAL A 309 -3.44 -4.38 9.37
N TYR A 310 -3.37 -5.22 8.34
CA TYR A 310 -2.25 -5.22 7.41
C TYR A 310 -1.99 -3.84 6.78
N ASN A 311 -3.03 -3.22 6.22
CA ASN A 311 -2.92 -1.92 5.56
C ASN A 311 -2.44 -0.82 6.52
N GLU A 312 -2.93 -0.84 7.76
CA GLU A 312 -2.49 0.07 8.82
C GLU A 312 -1.02 -0.13 9.18
N LEU A 313 -0.57 -1.37 9.35
CA LEU A 313 0.83 -1.69 9.64
C LEU A 313 1.77 -1.19 8.54
N ILE A 314 1.40 -1.39 7.27
CA ILE A 314 2.16 -0.85 6.13
C ILE A 314 2.17 0.69 6.14
N ALA A 315 1.01 1.32 6.39
CA ALA A 315 0.94 2.78 6.48
C ALA A 315 1.84 3.33 7.60
N ARG A 316 1.96 2.63 8.72
CA ARG A 316 2.89 2.96 9.83
C ARG A 316 4.36 2.68 9.49
N GLY A 317 4.64 1.91 8.44
CA GLY A 317 6.00 1.63 7.95
C GLY A 317 6.63 0.40 8.57
N TYR A 318 5.84 -0.55 9.08
CA TYR A 318 6.35 -1.84 9.51
C TYR A 318 6.67 -2.74 8.32
N GLU A 319 7.69 -3.58 8.48
CA GLU A 319 7.85 -4.79 7.67
C GLU A 319 6.92 -5.86 8.22
N VAL A 320 6.08 -6.43 7.36
CA VAL A 320 5.01 -7.35 7.75
C VAL A 320 5.22 -8.71 7.11
N TYR A 321 5.17 -9.74 7.92
CA TYR A 321 5.27 -11.14 7.52
C TYR A 321 4.13 -11.96 8.13
N ILE A 322 3.83 -13.12 7.54
CA ILE A 322 2.95 -14.12 8.14
C ILE A 322 3.79 -15.06 9.00
N GLY A 323 3.46 -15.22 10.26
CA GLY A 323 4.21 -16.05 11.18
C GLY A 323 3.90 -17.53 11.00
N LYS A 324 4.89 -18.36 10.64
CA LYS A 324 4.77 -19.81 10.67
C LYS A 324 5.28 -20.35 12.01
N THR A 325 4.45 -21.12 12.73
CA THR A 325 4.82 -21.92 13.90
C THR A 325 4.90 -23.41 13.55
N ASP A 326 5.30 -24.24 14.50
CA ASP A 326 5.33 -25.71 14.31
C ASP A 326 3.91 -26.29 14.13
N LYS A 327 2.90 -25.69 14.77
CA LYS A 327 1.52 -26.21 14.80
C LYS A 327 0.52 -25.39 14.00
N GLY A 328 0.92 -24.20 13.50
CA GLY A 328 -0.02 -23.32 12.83
C GLY A 328 0.61 -22.05 12.30
N GLU A 329 -0.15 -20.99 12.40
CA GLU A 329 0.16 -19.67 11.84
C GLU A 329 -0.19 -18.58 12.84
N VAL A 330 0.59 -17.51 12.85
CA VAL A 330 0.25 -16.22 13.46
C VAL A 330 0.03 -15.24 12.30
N ASP A 331 -1.07 -14.51 12.33
CA ASP A 331 -1.47 -13.67 11.20
C ASP A 331 -0.38 -12.69 10.80
N PHE A 332 0.25 -12.01 11.78
CA PHE A 332 1.36 -11.11 11.48
C PHE A 332 2.52 -11.23 12.45
N VAL A 333 3.72 -11.25 11.87
CA VAL A 333 4.98 -10.92 12.53
C VAL A 333 5.45 -9.61 11.93
N ILE A 334 5.56 -8.57 12.74
CA ILE A 334 6.04 -7.28 12.29
C ILE A 334 7.38 -6.97 12.91
N ASP A 335 8.21 -6.27 12.15
CA ASP A 335 9.51 -5.79 12.59
C ASP A 335 9.68 -4.32 12.23
N LYS A 336 10.26 -3.55 13.14
CA LYS A 336 10.68 -2.17 12.87
C LYS A 336 11.95 -1.90 13.67
N PHE A 337 13.08 -1.87 12.97
CA PHE A 337 14.41 -1.65 13.56
C PHE A 337 14.80 -2.68 14.64
N GLY A 338 14.28 -3.92 14.55
CA GLY A 338 14.57 -5.00 15.48
C GLY A 338 13.56 -5.17 16.62
N ASP A 339 12.59 -4.27 16.72
CA ASP A 339 11.45 -4.42 17.63
C ASP A 339 10.37 -5.29 16.95
N ARG A 340 10.32 -6.56 17.38
CA ARG A 340 9.36 -7.53 16.84
C ARG A 340 8.08 -7.53 17.64
N ILE A 341 6.96 -7.71 16.95
CA ILE A 341 5.63 -7.87 17.54
C ILE A 341 4.88 -8.98 16.82
N TYR A 342 4.10 -9.77 17.55
CA TYR A 342 3.21 -10.79 17.01
C TYR A 342 1.76 -10.37 17.14
N ILE A 343 0.98 -10.52 16.07
CA ILE A 343 -0.41 -10.08 16.04
C ILE A 343 -1.28 -11.19 15.46
N GLN A 344 -2.37 -11.49 16.17
CA GLN A 344 -3.47 -12.33 15.72
C GLN A 344 -4.72 -11.46 15.56
N VAL A 345 -5.52 -11.69 14.51
CA VAL A 345 -6.71 -10.91 14.21
C VAL A 345 -7.93 -11.81 14.09
N ALA A 346 -8.98 -11.51 14.84
CA ALA A 346 -10.24 -12.24 14.74
C ALA A 346 -11.44 -11.27 14.75
N ASP A 347 -12.62 -11.76 14.35
CA ASP A 347 -13.84 -10.94 14.37
C ASP A 347 -14.28 -10.66 15.79
N TYR A 348 -14.65 -11.71 16.51
CA TYR A 348 -15.07 -11.70 17.90
C TYR A 348 -14.59 -12.96 18.62
N LEU A 349 -14.29 -12.84 19.90
CA LEU A 349 -13.97 -13.95 20.79
C LEU A 349 -15.27 -14.58 21.31
N SER A 350 -16.11 -15.05 20.39
CA SER A 350 -17.50 -15.43 20.62
C SER A 350 -17.71 -16.72 21.44
N SER A 351 -16.64 -17.51 21.65
CA SER A 351 -16.67 -18.74 22.43
C SER A 351 -15.31 -19.08 23.03
N ASP A 352 -15.29 -19.93 24.05
CA ASP A 352 -14.05 -20.44 24.65
C ASP A 352 -13.16 -21.16 23.62
N GLU A 353 -13.74 -21.80 22.63
CA GLU A 353 -12.98 -22.48 21.55
C GLU A 353 -12.27 -21.46 20.65
N VAL A 354 -12.96 -20.38 20.26
CA VAL A 354 -12.37 -19.29 19.48
C VAL A 354 -11.28 -18.61 20.30
N MET A 355 -11.55 -18.30 21.57
CA MET A 355 -10.55 -17.70 22.45
C MET A 355 -9.30 -18.57 22.59
N LYS A 356 -9.47 -19.87 22.84
CA LYS A 356 -8.34 -20.83 22.92
C LYS A 356 -7.55 -20.91 21.63
N ARG A 357 -8.22 -20.83 20.48
CA ARG A 357 -7.56 -20.84 19.16
C ARG A 357 -6.73 -19.58 18.95
N GLU A 358 -7.30 -18.41 19.15
CA GLU A 358 -6.64 -17.13 18.86
C GLU A 358 -5.46 -16.86 19.82
N PHE A 359 -5.68 -17.02 21.13
CA PHE A 359 -4.59 -16.89 22.11
C PHE A 359 -3.58 -18.05 22.01
N GLY A 360 -4.05 -19.24 21.62
CA GLY A 360 -3.22 -20.44 21.45
C GLY A 360 -2.25 -20.38 20.28
N ALA A 361 -2.46 -19.49 19.31
CA ALA A 361 -1.56 -19.27 18.17
C ALA A 361 -0.13 -18.93 18.62
N PHE A 362 0.04 -18.36 19.80
CA PHE A 362 1.32 -17.96 20.36
C PHE A 362 2.01 -19.02 21.22
N ASN A 363 1.38 -20.16 21.49
CA ASN A 363 1.89 -21.18 22.45
C ASN A 363 3.26 -21.75 22.09
N ASP A 364 3.60 -21.80 20.80
CA ASP A 364 4.88 -22.30 20.31
C ASP A 364 5.97 -21.21 20.21
N ILE A 365 5.64 -19.96 20.62
CA ILE A 365 6.56 -18.81 20.56
C ILE A 365 7.17 -18.56 21.93
N ASN A 366 8.43 -19.01 22.11
CA ASN A 366 9.16 -18.98 23.38
C ASN A 366 10.09 -17.76 23.48
N ASP A 367 9.62 -16.58 23.05
CA ASP A 367 10.35 -15.33 23.23
C ASP A 367 9.50 -14.29 23.97
N ASN A 368 10.16 -13.18 24.37
CA ASN A 368 9.56 -12.13 25.17
C ASN A 368 9.01 -10.94 24.35
N PHE A 369 8.94 -11.08 23.02
CA PHE A 369 8.35 -10.03 22.21
C PHE A 369 6.85 -9.91 22.46
N PRO A 370 6.31 -8.68 22.37
CA PRO A 370 4.88 -8.43 22.60
C PRO A 370 3.98 -9.26 21.68
N LYS A 371 2.88 -9.72 22.23
CA LYS A 371 1.87 -10.53 21.55
C LYS A 371 0.50 -9.87 21.71
N TYR A 372 -0.20 -9.68 20.61
CA TYR A 372 -1.50 -9.00 20.57
C TYR A 372 -2.56 -9.85 19.88
N VAL A 373 -3.76 -9.85 20.44
CA VAL A 373 -4.98 -10.32 19.78
C VAL A 373 -5.86 -9.09 19.52
N ILE A 374 -6.17 -8.83 18.24
CA ILE A 374 -6.95 -7.67 17.81
C ILE A 374 -8.33 -8.16 17.34
N THR A 375 -9.40 -7.64 17.92
CA THR A 375 -10.78 -8.03 17.57
C THR A 375 -11.74 -6.84 17.58
N MET A 376 -12.99 -7.08 17.25
CA MET A 376 -14.08 -6.10 17.38
C MET A 376 -14.66 -6.03 18.80
N ASP A 377 -14.25 -6.89 19.72
CA ASP A 377 -14.74 -6.87 21.10
C ASP A 377 -14.27 -5.60 21.81
N LYS A 378 -15.20 -4.99 22.56
CA LYS A 378 -14.93 -3.81 23.40
C LYS A 378 -14.49 -4.18 24.82
N ILE A 379 -14.64 -5.46 25.20
CA ILE A 379 -14.22 -5.98 26.50
C ILE A 379 -12.79 -6.44 26.38
N ASP A 380 -11.96 -6.13 27.39
CA ASP A 380 -10.56 -6.58 27.44
C ASP A 380 -10.50 -8.06 27.87
N TYR A 381 -9.93 -8.90 27.01
CA TYR A 381 -9.67 -10.33 27.25
C TYR A 381 -8.19 -10.64 27.44
N SER A 382 -7.34 -9.65 27.74
CA SER A 382 -5.91 -9.85 27.94
C SER A 382 -5.63 -10.94 28.96
N GLN A 383 -4.72 -11.86 28.62
CA GLN A 383 -4.38 -12.99 29.48
C GLN A 383 -2.99 -13.55 29.17
N ASN A 384 -2.34 -14.15 30.18
CA ASN A 384 -1.05 -14.86 30.02
C ASN A 384 0.05 -14.02 29.32
N GLY A 385 0.08 -12.70 29.53
CA GLY A 385 1.03 -11.80 28.88
C GLY A 385 0.70 -11.45 27.43
N ILE A 386 -0.43 -11.90 26.90
CA ILE A 386 -0.96 -11.54 25.59
C ILE A 386 -1.98 -10.43 25.78
N ILE A 387 -1.80 -9.33 25.05
CA ILE A 387 -2.65 -8.15 25.15
C ILE A 387 -3.78 -8.26 24.13
N HIS A 388 -5.03 -8.06 24.59
CA HIS A 388 -6.18 -7.91 23.71
C HIS A 388 -6.43 -6.43 23.43
N LEU A 389 -6.74 -6.09 22.17
CA LEU A 389 -7.09 -4.74 21.76
C LEU A 389 -8.35 -4.76 20.88
N ASN A 390 -9.23 -3.79 21.13
CA ASN A 390 -10.26 -3.46 20.14
C ASN A 390 -9.62 -2.90 18.87
N ILE A 391 -10.14 -3.27 17.69
CA ILE A 391 -9.55 -2.88 16.41
C ILE A 391 -9.56 -1.36 16.19
N GLU A 392 -10.63 -0.65 16.58
CA GLU A 392 -10.68 0.80 16.43
C GLU A 392 -9.65 1.48 17.34
N ASP A 393 -9.46 0.99 18.58
CA ASP A 393 -8.43 1.48 19.49
C ASP A 393 -7.03 1.25 18.90
N PHE A 394 -6.77 0.08 18.31
CA PHE A 394 -5.53 -0.18 17.59
C PHE A 394 -5.31 0.81 16.45
N LEU A 395 -6.31 1.03 15.58
CA LEU A 395 -6.22 1.91 14.41
C LEU A 395 -6.03 3.39 14.79
N LEU A 396 -6.49 3.82 15.96
CA LEU A 396 -6.41 5.19 16.44
C LEU A 396 -5.19 5.44 17.33
N ASN A 397 -4.56 4.40 17.86
CA ASN A 397 -3.39 4.53 18.73
C ASN A 397 -2.13 4.87 17.91
N LYS A 398 -1.61 6.08 18.11
CA LYS A 398 -0.40 6.58 17.43
C LYS A 398 0.92 6.08 18.04
N LYS A 399 0.88 5.37 19.17
CA LYS A 399 2.07 4.99 19.95
C LYS A 399 2.60 3.58 19.66
N TRP A 400 2.27 3.05 18.53
CA TRP A 400 2.79 1.76 18.08
C TRP A 400 4.03 1.95 17.22
#